data_5166a0f89bd1f8887537ae243fc1a4e4
#
_entry.id   5166a0f89bd1f8887537ae243fc1a4e4
#
_cell.length_a   1.000
_cell.length_b   1.000
_cell.length_c   1.000
_cell.angle_alpha   90.00
_cell.angle_beta   90.00
_cell.angle_gamma   90.00
#
_symmetry.space_group_name_H-M   'P 1'
#
loop_
_entity.id
_entity.type
_entity.pdbx_description
1 polymer ?
#
loop_
_entity_poly.entity_id
_entity_poly.type
_entity_poly.pdbx_seq_one_letter_code
_entity_poly.pdbx_strand_id
1 'polypeptide(L)'
;SEMCIRDRYKSLSREIIVPFEVDMELKDVIFTIPQRGDKKKLLDLSILNVKQYKADRMKQAEKLNPEQRSVRLMKEIQEELHLEHLPIQIECFDNSNIQGSDPVAACVVFKKAKPSKQDYRKYNIKTVVGADDYASMKEVVRRRYQRAIEEKATLPDLLITDGGKGQMGAVKEVLDELNLNIPIAGLAKDGKHRTCLLYTSDA
;
A
#
# COMPACT_ATOMS: atom_id res chain seq x y z
N SER A 1 10.14 1.35 31.58
CA SER A 1 10.21 0.20 32.46
C SER A 1 8.86 -0.49 32.44
N GLU A 2 8.72 -1.52 31.61
CA GLU A 2 7.52 -2.35 31.60
C GLU A 2 7.52 -3.17 32.88
N MET A 3 6.65 -2.79 33.79
CA MET A 3 6.40 -3.57 34.99
C MET A 3 5.86 -4.95 34.57
N CYS A 4 6.54 -6.02 34.96
CA CYS A 4 6.15 -7.37 34.64
C CYS A 4 4.68 -7.61 35.01
N ILE A 5 3.91 -8.28 34.14
CA ILE A 5 2.49 -8.61 34.39
C ILE A 5 2.33 -9.31 35.75
N ARG A 6 3.31 -10.14 36.12
CA ARG A 6 3.39 -10.81 37.44
C ARG A 6 3.33 -9.82 38.59
N ASP A 7 4.13 -8.73 38.51
CA ASP A 7 4.20 -7.72 39.57
C ASP A 7 2.90 -6.92 39.66
N ARG A 8 2.31 -6.60 38.50
CA ARG A 8 1.05 -5.86 38.41
C ARG A 8 -0.11 -6.62 39.02
N TYR A 9 -0.19 -7.93 38.79
CA TYR A 9 -1.29 -8.77 39.25
C TYR A 9 -0.94 -9.63 40.49
N LYS A 10 0.27 -9.45 41.07
CA LYS A 10 0.77 -10.21 42.22
C LYS A 10 0.61 -11.72 42.02
N SER A 11 0.90 -12.19 40.78
CA SER A 11 0.76 -13.61 40.46
C SER A 11 1.78 -14.46 41.23
N LEU A 12 1.29 -15.51 41.87
CA LEU A 12 2.09 -16.49 42.60
C LEU A 12 2.43 -17.74 41.73
N SER A 13 2.18 -17.69 40.43
CA SER A 13 2.47 -18.82 39.55
C SER A 13 3.94 -19.19 39.58
N ARG A 14 4.22 -20.45 39.78
CA ARG A 14 5.57 -21.03 39.76
C ARG A 14 5.99 -21.46 38.35
N GLU A 15 5.07 -21.43 37.40
CA GLU A 15 5.36 -21.77 36.00
C GLU A 15 4.94 -20.61 35.09
N ILE A 16 5.84 -20.23 34.19
CA ILE A 16 5.57 -19.26 33.14
C ILE A 16 5.77 -19.93 31.78
N ILE A 17 4.74 -19.89 30.95
CA ILE A 17 4.79 -20.45 29.61
C ILE A 17 5.32 -19.37 28.65
N VAL A 18 6.39 -19.70 27.93
CA VAL A 18 7.08 -18.77 27.02
C VAL A 18 7.27 -19.39 25.61
N PRO A 19 7.35 -18.57 24.55
CA PRO A 19 7.50 -19.04 23.18
C PRO A 19 8.94 -19.39 22.79
N PHE A 20 9.93 -18.91 23.54
CA PHE A 20 11.37 -19.09 23.30
C PHE A 20 12.12 -19.10 24.62
N GLU A 21 13.39 -19.48 24.60
CA GLU A 21 14.27 -19.45 25.77
C GLU A 21 14.44 -18.01 26.27
N VAL A 22 14.31 -17.84 27.58
CA VAL A 22 14.46 -16.56 28.27
C VAL A 22 15.66 -16.64 29.16
N ASP A 23 16.66 -15.81 28.89
CA ASP A 23 17.86 -15.66 29.73
C ASP A 23 17.54 -14.75 30.93
N MET A 24 16.72 -15.30 31.84
CA MET A 24 16.30 -14.62 33.06
C MET A 24 16.01 -15.66 34.15
N GLU A 25 16.64 -15.49 35.28
CA GLU A 25 16.34 -16.27 36.47
C GLU A 25 15.38 -15.53 37.38
N LEU A 26 14.22 -16.14 37.65
CA LEU A 26 13.29 -15.66 38.66
C LEU A 26 13.23 -16.68 39.78
N LYS A 27 13.34 -16.20 41.00
CA LYS A 27 13.27 -17.05 42.19
C LYS A 27 11.92 -17.80 42.23
N ASP A 28 11.97 -19.12 42.40
CA ASP A 28 10.83 -20.03 42.48
C ASP A 28 9.93 -20.07 41.22
N VAL A 29 10.50 -19.79 40.02
CA VAL A 29 9.76 -19.79 38.74
C VAL A 29 10.46 -20.68 37.73
N ILE A 30 9.68 -21.53 37.05
CA ILE A 30 10.11 -22.37 35.94
C ILE A 30 9.56 -21.81 34.64
N PHE A 31 10.42 -21.61 33.63
CA PHE A 31 10.00 -21.27 32.28
C PHE A 31 9.77 -22.55 31.48
N THR A 32 8.61 -22.65 30.84
CA THR A 32 8.20 -23.83 30.06
C THR A 32 7.94 -23.41 28.61
N ILE A 33 8.57 -24.09 27.65
CA ILE A 33 8.32 -23.92 26.20
C ILE A 33 7.48 -25.10 25.72
N PRO A 34 6.16 -24.99 25.64
CA PRO A 34 5.29 -26.10 25.29
C PRO A 34 5.32 -26.36 23.78
N GLN A 35 5.49 -27.63 23.39
CA GLN A 35 5.45 -28.05 21.99
C GLN A 35 4.06 -28.54 21.56
N ARG A 36 3.27 -29.07 22.48
CA ARG A 36 1.93 -29.66 22.25
C ARG A 36 1.04 -29.60 23.48
N GLY A 37 -0.25 -29.93 23.30
CA GLY A 37 -1.24 -29.99 24.39
C GLY A 37 -1.81 -28.62 24.79
N ASP A 38 -2.49 -28.57 25.94
CA ASP A 38 -3.24 -27.37 26.34
C ASP A 38 -2.34 -26.17 26.67
N LYS A 39 -1.15 -26.40 27.21
CA LYS A 39 -0.18 -25.33 27.44
C LYS A 39 0.22 -24.67 26.12
N LYS A 40 0.37 -25.42 25.02
CA LYS A 40 0.66 -24.87 23.70
C LYS A 40 -0.51 -24.05 23.19
N LYS A 41 -1.75 -24.52 23.33
CA LYS A 41 -2.95 -23.76 22.95
C LYS A 41 -3.05 -22.43 23.71
N LEU A 42 -2.77 -22.43 25.02
CA LEU A 42 -2.74 -21.21 25.84
C LEU A 42 -1.66 -20.23 25.37
N LEU A 43 -0.47 -20.74 25.02
CA LEU A 43 0.60 -19.91 24.46
C LEU A 43 0.18 -19.27 23.14
N ASP A 44 -0.40 -20.07 22.22
CA ASP A 44 -0.86 -19.58 20.92
C ASP A 44 -1.95 -18.51 21.06
N LEU A 45 -2.88 -18.72 21.99
CA LEU A 45 -3.90 -17.72 22.34
C LEU A 45 -3.27 -16.42 22.90
N SER A 46 -2.28 -16.55 23.78
CA SER A 46 -1.55 -15.40 24.33
C SER A 46 -0.83 -14.62 23.24
N ILE A 47 -0.16 -15.32 22.30
CA ILE A 47 0.50 -14.70 21.15
C ILE A 47 -0.51 -13.96 20.27
N LEU A 48 -1.67 -14.56 20.02
CA LEU A 48 -2.76 -13.92 19.26
C LEU A 48 -3.22 -12.63 19.94
N ASN A 49 -3.45 -12.68 21.26
CA ASN A 49 -3.87 -11.51 22.04
C ASN A 49 -2.83 -10.39 22.01
N VAL A 50 -1.54 -10.73 22.10
CA VAL A 50 -0.44 -9.74 21.99
C VAL A 50 -0.42 -9.09 20.61
N LYS A 51 -0.59 -9.89 19.53
CA LYS A 51 -0.68 -9.36 18.16
C LYS A 51 -1.86 -8.42 18.00
N GLN A 52 -3.02 -8.80 18.53
CA GLN A 52 -4.23 -7.95 18.50
C GLN A 52 -4.01 -6.65 19.28
N TYR A 53 -3.49 -6.74 20.49
CA TYR A 53 -3.17 -5.56 21.32
C TYR A 53 -2.21 -4.61 20.62
N LYS A 54 -1.14 -5.14 19.99
CA LYS A 54 -0.20 -4.34 19.20
C LYS A 54 -0.90 -3.62 18.06
N ALA A 55 -1.76 -4.33 17.32
CA ALA A 55 -2.52 -3.75 16.22
C ALA A 55 -3.47 -2.63 16.69
N ASP A 56 -4.15 -2.83 17.82
CA ASP A 56 -5.07 -1.83 18.38
C ASP A 56 -4.32 -0.60 18.90
N ARG A 57 -3.18 -0.80 19.55
CA ARG A 57 -2.30 0.33 19.98
C ARG A 57 -1.77 1.11 18.79
N MET A 58 -1.38 0.44 17.71
CA MET A 58 -0.95 1.11 16.49
C MET A 58 -2.09 1.93 15.87
N LYS A 59 -3.30 1.36 15.77
CA LYS A 59 -4.49 2.09 15.28
C LYS A 59 -4.82 3.32 16.13
N GLN A 60 -4.68 3.21 17.45
CA GLN A 60 -4.89 4.35 18.36
C GLN A 60 -3.83 5.44 18.14
N ALA A 61 -2.55 5.06 18.05
CA ALA A 61 -1.46 6.00 17.78
C ALA A 61 -1.65 6.72 16.43
N GLU A 62 -2.10 5.99 15.39
CA GLU A 62 -2.40 6.56 14.08
C GLU A 62 -3.57 7.56 14.10
N LYS A 63 -4.59 7.31 14.93
CA LYS A 63 -5.68 8.28 15.12
C LYS A 63 -5.21 9.56 15.80
N LEU A 64 -4.23 9.45 16.72
CA LEU A 64 -3.67 10.59 17.42
C LEU A 64 -2.67 11.37 16.58
N ASN A 65 -2.00 10.71 15.62
CA ASN A 65 -1.02 11.35 14.74
C ASN A 65 -1.19 10.90 13.27
N PRO A 66 -2.14 11.50 12.53
CA PRO A 66 -2.41 11.16 11.14
C PRO A 66 -1.23 11.42 10.19
N GLU A 67 -0.31 12.31 10.55
CA GLU A 67 0.87 12.61 9.73
C GLU A 67 1.88 11.45 9.77
N GLN A 68 2.11 10.86 10.94
CA GLN A 68 2.97 9.68 11.06
C GLN A 68 2.46 8.51 10.23
N ARG A 69 1.12 8.32 10.19
CA ARG A 69 0.51 7.31 9.32
C ARG A 69 0.81 7.57 7.84
N SER A 70 0.65 8.82 7.39
CA SER A 70 0.93 9.19 6.00
C SER A 70 2.40 8.95 5.63
N VAL A 71 3.33 9.34 6.51
CA VAL A 71 4.77 9.10 6.29
C VAL A 71 5.08 7.60 6.24
N ARG A 72 4.49 6.80 7.14
CA ARG A 72 4.69 5.35 7.14
C ARG A 72 4.21 4.72 5.84
N LEU A 73 2.99 5.04 5.38
CA LEU A 73 2.44 4.50 4.13
C LEU A 73 3.30 4.87 2.92
N MET A 74 3.80 6.10 2.84
CA MET A 74 4.70 6.50 1.75
C MET A 74 6.03 5.73 1.80
N LYS A 75 6.57 5.45 2.98
CA LYS A 75 7.78 4.64 3.14
C LYS A 75 7.54 3.19 2.75
N GLU A 76 6.43 2.58 3.16
CA GLU A 76 6.03 1.23 2.76
C GLU A 76 5.95 1.12 1.23
N ILE A 77 5.32 2.09 0.54
CA ILE A 77 5.25 2.14 -0.92
C ILE A 77 6.66 2.31 -1.53
N GLN A 78 7.49 3.17 -0.97
CA GLN A 78 8.85 3.39 -1.43
C GLN A 78 9.69 2.10 -1.36
N GLU A 79 9.62 1.39 -0.25
CA GLU A 79 10.35 0.14 -0.01
C GLU A 79 9.87 -0.98 -0.93
N GLU A 80 8.55 -1.19 -1.04
CA GLU A 80 7.95 -2.23 -1.88
C GLU A 80 8.19 -2.03 -3.38
N LEU A 81 8.22 -0.78 -3.85
CA LEU A 81 8.42 -0.44 -5.24
C LEU A 81 9.86 0.00 -5.57
N HIS A 82 10.77 -0.07 -4.60
CA HIS A 82 12.18 0.32 -4.74
C HIS A 82 12.37 1.74 -5.31
N LEU A 83 11.51 2.69 -4.89
CA LEU A 83 11.57 4.06 -5.38
C LEU A 83 12.75 4.82 -4.78
N GLU A 84 13.42 5.64 -5.57
CA GLU A 84 14.54 6.49 -5.09
C GLU A 84 14.08 7.51 -4.04
N HIS A 85 12.87 8.04 -4.21
CA HIS A 85 12.30 9.07 -3.35
C HIS A 85 10.92 8.68 -2.80
N LEU A 86 10.52 9.35 -1.69
CA LEU A 86 9.18 9.17 -1.15
C LEU A 86 8.11 9.62 -2.16
N PRO A 87 7.09 8.81 -2.46
CA PRO A 87 6.02 9.17 -3.38
C PRO A 87 5.03 10.13 -2.69
N ILE A 88 5.34 11.42 -2.68
CA ILE A 88 4.53 12.48 -2.08
C ILE A 88 3.25 12.70 -2.90
N GLN A 89 3.37 12.72 -4.23
CA GLN A 89 2.24 12.81 -5.16
C GLN A 89 2.15 11.54 -6.00
N ILE A 90 1.01 10.87 -5.93
CA ILE A 90 0.72 9.65 -6.70
C ILE A 90 -0.48 9.94 -7.58
N GLU A 91 -0.40 9.60 -8.85
CA GLU A 91 -1.51 9.66 -9.80
C GLU A 91 -1.92 8.26 -10.23
N CYS A 92 -3.20 7.93 -10.10
CA CYS A 92 -3.74 6.63 -10.49
C CYS A 92 -4.69 6.81 -11.68
N PHE A 93 -4.51 6.01 -12.72
CA PHE A 93 -5.35 6.02 -13.91
C PHE A 93 -6.17 4.73 -13.99
N ASP A 94 -7.45 4.92 -14.23
CA ASP A 94 -8.43 3.85 -14.43
C ASP A 94 -9.27 4.14 -15.67
N ASN A 95 -9.41 3.15 -16.54
CA ASN A 95 -10.26 3.21 -17.72
C ASN A 95 -11.56 2.44 -17.41
N SER A 96 -12.71 3.10 -17.52
CA SER A 96 -13.99 2.44 -17.46
C SER A 96 -14.71 2.52 -18.80
N ASN A 97 -14.89 1.36 -19.44
CA ASN A 97 -15.73 1.21 -20.62
C ASN A 97 -17.13 0.79 -20.16
N ILE A 98 -18.05 1.75 -20.08
CA ILE A 98 -19.48 1.43 -19.94
C ILE A 98 -19.95 0.98 -21.33
N GLN A 99 -20.40 -0.26 -21.44
CA GLN A 99 -20.86 -0.92 -22.66
C GLN A 99 -21.51 0.04 -23.67
N GLY A 100 -20.76 0.43 -24.70
CA GLY A 100 -21.27 1.06 -25.91
C GLY A 100 -21.49 2.58 -25.92
N SER A 101 -21.24 3.31 -24.85
CA SER A 101 -21.35 4.76 -24.84
C SER A 101 -20.14 5.42 -24.15
N ASP A 102 -19.55 6.37 -24.86
CA ASP A 102 -18.50 7.29 -24.42
C ASP A 102 -17.45 6.72 -23.41
N PRO A 103 -16.35 6.13 -23.90
CA PRO A 103 -15.30 5.62 -23.02
C PRO A 103 -14.72 6.77 -22.19
N VAL A 104 -14.61 6.52 -20.89
CA VAL A 104 -14.17 7.50 -19.90
C VAL A 104 -13.00 6.95 -19.12
N ALA A 105 -12.00 7.79 -18.89
CA ALA A 105 -10.93 7.50 -17.96
C ALA A 105 -10.93 8.48 -16.79
N ALA A 106 -10.53 8.00 -15.64
CA ALA A 106 -10.36 8.79 -14.43
C ALA A 106 -8.87 8.89 -14.04
N CYS A 107 -8.45 10.07 -13.61
CA CYS A 107 -7.18 10.27 -12.93
C CYS A 107 -7.50 10.67 -11.49
N VAL A 108 -7.08 9.83 -10.55
CA VAL A 108 -7.21 10.03 -9.10
C VAL A 108 -5.85 10.44 -8.56
N VAL A 109 -5.82 11.45 -7.71
CA VAL A 109 -4.58 12.03 -7.18
C VAL A 109 -4.53 11.87 -5.67
N PHE A 110 -3.41 11.35 -5.18
CA PHE A 110 -3.08 11.32 -3.76
C PHE A 110 -1.89 12.23 -3.50
N LYS A 111 -1.98 13.02 -2.42
CA LYS A 111 -0.87 13.84 -1.92
C LYS A 111 -0.63 13.52 -0.45
N LYS A 112 0.61 13.16 -0.10
CA LYS A 112 0.99 12.73 1.26
C LYS A 112 0.09 11.59 1.77
N ALA A 113 -0.11 10.58 0.92
CA ALA A 113 -0.98 9.41 1.17
C ALA A 113 -2.45 9.75 1.49
N LYS A 114 -2.94 10.94 1.12
CA LYS A 114 -4.35 11.37 1.28
C LYS A 114 -4.96 11.70 -0.09
N PRO A 115 -6.23 11.35 -0.32
CA PRO A 115 -6.93 11.71 -1.55
C PRO A 115 -7.00 13.23 -1.74
N SER A 116 -6.55 13.74 -2.88
CA SER A 116 -6.65 15.15 -3.26
C SER A 116 -7.75 15.34 -4.28
N LYS A 117 -9.00 15.33 -3.83
CA LYS A 117 -10.20 15.33 -4.70
C LYS A 117 -10.26 16.51 -5.66
N GLN A 118 -9.72 17.66 -5.29
CA GLN A 118 -9.65 18.85 -6.15
C GLN A 118 -8.76 18.63 -7.39
N ASP A 119 -7.81 17.71 -7.33
CA ASP A 119 -6.88 17.39 -8.41
C ASP A 119 -7.39 16.24 -9.29
N TYR A 120 -8.50 15.59 -8.94
CA TYR A 120 -9.10 14.53 -9.75
C TYR A 120 -9.53 15.06 -11.10
N ARG A 121 -9.36 14.26 -12.14
CA ARG A 121 -9.76 14.60 -13.50
C ARG A 121 -10.50 13.43 -14.14
N LYS A 122 -11.50 13.77 -14.92
CA LYS A 122 -12.24 12.86 -15.79
C LYS A 122 -11.90 13.21 -17.24
N TYR A 123 -11.62 12.21 -18.03
CA TYR A 123 -11.27 12.34 -19.43
C TYR A 123 -12.28 11.59 -20.30
N ASN A 124 -12.95 12.27 -21.19
CA ASN A 124 -13.65 11.64 -22.29
C ASN A 124 -12.65 11.27 -23.35
N ILE A 125 -12.62 10.02 -23.79
CA ILE A 125 -11.78 9.51 -24.86
C ILE A 125 -12.32 10.07 -26.18
N LYS A 126 -11.47 10.63 -27.03
CA LYS A 126 -11.87 11.35 -28.24
C LYS A 126 -11.37 10.70 -29.53
N THR A 127 -10.21 10.08 -29.50
CA THR A 127 -9.50 9.63 -30.71
C THR A 127 -9.57 8.13 -30.92
N VAL A 128 -9.96 7.37 -29.89
CA VAL A 128 -10.01 5.91 -29.95
C VAL A 128 -11.40 5.44 -30.36
N VAL A 129 -11.48 4.66 -31.44
CA VAL A 129 -12.73 4.03 -31.90
C VAL A 129 -12.73 2.58 -31.46
N GLY A 130 -13.75 2.17 -30.70
CA GLY A 130 -13.86 0.81 -30.19
C GLY A 130 -13.32 0.63 -28.78
N ALA A 131 -13.26 -0.64 -28.34
CA ALA A 131 -12.79 -1.00 -26.99
C ALA A 131 -11.27 -1.27 -26.98
N ASP A 132 -10.48 -0.24 -27.18
CA ASP A 132 -9.01 -0.31 -27.06
C ASP A 132 -8.55 0.43 -25.80
N ASP A 133 -8.38 -0.35 -24.73
CA ASP A 133 -7.99 0.17 -23.43
C ASP A 133 -6.56 0.74 -23.42
N TYR A 134 -5.68 0.20 -24.25
CA TYR A 134 -4.28 0.69 -24.34
C TYR A 134 -4.20 2.04 -25.07
N ALA A 135 -4.89 2.16 -26.20
CA ALA A 135 -4.95 3.42 -26.94
C ALA A 135 -5.64 4.51 -26.10
N SER A 136 -6.71 4.15 -25.40
CA SER A 136 -7.42 5.04 -24.47
C SER A 136 -6.52 5.53 -23.34
N MET A 137 -5.72 4.64 -22.73
CA MET A 137 -4.77 4.99 -21.69
C MET A 137 -3.68 5.93 -22.23
N LYS A 138 -3.11 5.63 -23.42
CA LYS A 138 -2.12 6.52 -24.07
C LYS A 138 -2.69 7.92 -24.33
N GLU A 139 -3.93 8.03 -24.83
CA GLU A 139 -4.56 9.33 -25.06
C GLU A 139 -4.66 10.14 -23.78
N VAL A 140 -5.16 9.52 -22.70
CA VAL A 140 -5.41 10.21 -21.44
C VAL A 140 -4.10 10.67 -20.78
N VAL A 141 -3.12 9.78 -20.70
CA VAL A 141 -1.81 10.07 -20.11
C VAL A 141 -1.09 11.17 -20.89
N ARG A 142 -1.12 11.10 -22.25
CA ARG A 142 -0.54 12.14 -23.10
C ARG A 142 -1.19 13.51 -22.85
N ARG A 143 -2.51 13.58 -22.84
CA ARG A 143 -3.25 14.82 -22.56
C ARG A 143 -2.96 15.39 -21.19
N ARG A 144 -2.85 14.51 -20.19
CA ARG A 144 -2.54 14.90 -18.80
C ARG A 144 -1.16 15.55 -18.72
N TYR A 145 -0.14 14.87 -19.24
CA TYR A 145 1.26 15.32 -19.05
C TYR A 145 1.71 16.37 -20.06
N GLN A 146 1.17 16.41 -21.28
CA GLN A 146 1.37 17.57 -22.17
C GLN A 146 0.87 18.85 -21.48
N ARG A 147 -0.33 18.82 -20.94
CA ARG A 147 -0.88 19.95 -20.20
C ARG A 147 -0.04 20.30 -18.96
N ALA A 148 0.41 19.30 -18.20
CA ALA A 148 1.26 19.52 -17.04
C ALA A 148 2.59 20.21 -17.41
N ILE A 149 3.18 19.84 -18.52
CA ILE A 149 4.39 20.48 -19.07
C ILE A 149 4.11 21.92 -19.48
N GLU A 150 3.02 22.18 -20.23
CA GLU A 150 2.62 23.51 -20.67
C GLU A 150 2.34 24.45 -19.49
N GLU A 151 1.66 23.95 -18.46
CA GLU A 151 1.31 24.70 -17.25
C GLU A 151 2.47 24.75 -16.22
N LYS A 152 3.60 24.09 -16.49
CA LYS A 152 4.72 23.90 -15.55
C LYS A 152 4.27 23.37 -14.18
N ALA A 153 3.29 22.47 -14.19
CA ALA A 153 2.75 21.87 -13.00
C ALA A 153 3.72 20.84 -12.41
N THR A 154 3.60 20.59 -11.09
CA THR A 154 4.38 19.54 -10.42
C THR A 154 3.98 18.17 -10.98
N LEU A 155 4.96 17.40 -11.42
CA LEU A 155 4.77 16.03 -11.87
C LEU A 155 4.62 15.09 -10.65
N PRO A 156 3.94 13.93 -10.80
CA PRO A 156 3.85 12.94 -9.73
C PRO A 156 5.17 12.20 -9.52
N ASP A 157 5.37 11.70 -8.30
CA ASP A 157 6.51 10.86 -7.94
C ASP A 157 6.27 9.38 -8.30
N LEU A 158 5.02 9.00 -8.52
CA LEU A 158 4.60 7.65 -8.90
C LEU A 158 3.31 7.69 -9.69
N LEU A 159 3.26 6.90 -10.77
CA LEU A 159 2.07 6.68 -11.57
C LEU A 159 1.59 5.24 -11.38
N ILE A 160 0.30 5.05 -11.14
CA ILE A 160 -0.32 3.73 -10.97
C ILE A 160 -1.38 3.53 -12.05
N THR A 161 -1.37 2.37 -12.70
CA THR A 161 -2.41 1.94 -13.65
C THR A 161 -3.26 0.82 -13.08
N ASP A 162 -4.58 0.84 -13.28
CA ASP A 162 -5.45 -0.30 -12.96
C ASP A 162 -5.35 -1.35 -14.09
N GLY A 163 -4.20 -1.99 -14.16
CA GLY A 163 -3.90 -3.02 -15.14
C GLY A 163 -2.46 -3.51 -15.04
N GLY A 164 -2.21 -4.64 -15.70
CA GLY A 164 -0.90 -5.29 -15.71
C GLY A 164 0.10 -4.68 -16.70
N LYS A 165 1.10 -5.48 -17.05
CA LYS A 165 2.26 -5.08 -17.89
C LYS A 165 1.88 -4.37 -19.20
N GLY A 166 0.77 -4.73 -19.84
CA GLY A 166 0.35 -4.10 -21.10
C GLY A 166 -0.05 -2.62 -20.93
N GLN A 167 -0.83 -2.29 -19.91
CA GLN A 167 -1.19 -0.90 -19.64
C GLN A 167 0.01 -0.08 -19.16
N MET A 168 0.89 -0.66 -18.33
CA MET A 168 2.16 -0.02 -17.95
C MET A 168 3.03 0.29 -19.17
N GLY A 169 3.16 -0.66 -20.13
CA GLY A 169 3.89 -0.45 -21.38
C GLY A 169 3.32 0.70 -22.18
N ALA A 170 1.99 0.78 -22.31
CA ALA A 170 1.32 1.89 -23.01
C ALA A 170 1.61 3.26 -22.36
N VAL A 171 1.62 3.31 -21.03
CA VAL A 171 1.98 4.53 -20.28
C VAL A 171 3.45 4.87 -20.46
N LYS A 172 4.34 3.88 -20.35
CA LYS A 172 5.78 4.06 -20.50
C LYS A 172 6.14 4.69 -21.85
N GLU A 173 5.57 4.18 -22.96
CA GLU A 173 5.78 4.75 -24.28
C GLU A 173 5.44 6.25 -24.32
N VAL A 174 4.33 6.65 -23.73
CA VAL A 174 3.91 8.07 -23.70
C VAL A 174 4.86 8.91 -22.85
N LEU A 175 5.31 8.40 -21.70
CA LEU A 175 6.27 9.12 -20.86
C LEU A 175 7.61 9.29 -21.56
N ASP A 176 8.09 8.26 -22.27
CA ASP A 176 9.33 8.30 -23.05
C ASP A 176 9.23 9.31 -24.20
N GLU A 177 8.09 9.36 -24.94
CA GLU A 177 7.84 10.39 -25.98
C GLU A 177 7.88 11.81 -25.42
N LEU A 178 7.42 12.00 -24.19
CA LEU A 178 7.41 13.30 -23.51
C LEU A 178 8.71 13.61 -22.75
N ASN A 179 9.69 12.71 -22.78
CA ASN A 179 10.95 12.79 -22.02
C ASN A 179 10.71 12.95 -20.50
N LEU A 180 9.72 12.22 -19.95
CA LEU A 180 9.41 12.21 -18.54
C LEU A 180 9.89 10.91 -17.90
N ASN A 181 10.66 11.04 -16.82
CA ASN A 181 11.11 9.90 -16.02
C ASN A 181 10.26 9.81 -14.73
N ILE A 182 9.09 9.17 -14.84
CA ILE A 182 8.17 8.94 -13.71
C ILE A 182 8.07 7.43 -13.50
N PRO A 183 8.32 6.92 -12.27
CA PRO A 183 8.12 5.52 -11.95
C PRO A 183 6.67 5.10 -12.20
N ILE A 184 6.49 3.88 -12.74
CA ILE A 184 5.17 3.32 -13.06
C ILE A 184 4.96 2.02 -12.30
N ALA A 185 3.79 1.87 -11.69
CA ALA A 185 3.33 0.61 -11.11
C ALA A 185 1.99 0.21 -11.72
N GLY A 186 1.74 -1.10 -11.82
CA GLY A 186 0.48 -1.66 -12.30
C GLY A 186 -0.19 -2.52 -11.25
N LEU A 187 -1.50 -2.35 -11.08
CA LEU A 187 -2.33 -3.18 -10.22
C LEU A 187 -2.97 -4.28 -11.05
N ALA A 188 -2.54 -5.53 -10.91
CA ALA A 188 -3.18 -6.65 -11.54
C ALA A 188 -4.16 -7.35 -10.60
N LYS A 189 -5.29 -7.76 -11.15
CA LYS A 189 -6.32 -8.53 -10.44
C LYS A 189 -6.08 -10.03 -10.62
N ASP A 190 -6.25 -10.81 -9.54
CA ASP A 190 -6.25 -12.27 -9.64
C ASP A 190 -7.52 -12.77 -10.33
N GLY A 191 -7.58 -14.08 -10.64
CA GLY A 191 -8.77 -14.71 -11.23
C GLY A 191 -10.06 -14.63 -10.39
N LYS A 192 -9.99 -14.07 -9.18
CA LYS A 192 -11.12 -13.78 -8.29
C LYS A 192 -11.40 -12.27 -8.17
N HIS A 193 -10.88 -11.47 -9.10
CA HIS A 193 -11.01 -10.00 -9.13
C HIS A 193 -10.46 -9.27 -7.90
N ARG A 194 -9.52 -9.88 -7.14
CA ARG A 194 -8.82 -9.22 -6.05
C ARG A 194 -7.51 -8.65 -6.57
N THR A 195 -7.18 -7.43 -6.15
CA THR A 195 -5.87 -6.83 -6.44
C THR A 195 -4.78 -7.63 -5.71
N CYS A 196 -3.95 -8.35 -6.44
CA CYS A 196 -2.98 -9.29 -5.88
C CYS A 196 -1.54 -8.99 -6.24
N LEU A 197 -1.29 -8.28 -7.33
CA LEU A 197 0.05 -8.11 -7.87
C LEU A 197 0.31 -6.65 -8.19
N LEU A 198 1.43 -6.16 -7.67
CA LEU A 198 2.01 -4.89 -8.04
C LEU A 198 3.19 -5.17 -8.97
N TYR A 199 3.18 -4.58 -10.16
CA TYR A 199 4.32 -4.63 -11.10
C TYR A 199 5.01 -3.27 -11.10
N THR A 200 6.34 -3.28 -11.25
CA THR A 200 7.14 -2.07 -11.48
C THR A 200 7.73 -2.09 -12.88
N SER A 201 8.10 -0.93 -13.41
CA SER A 201 8.68 -0.81 -14.76
C SER A 201 10.05 -1.49 -14.91
N ASP A 202 10.70 -1.83 -13.79
CA ASP A 202 12.05 -2.41 -13.74
C ASP A 202 12.05 -3.91 -13.41
N ALA A 203 10.89 -4.58 -13.44
CA ALA A 203 10.72 -6.01 -13.16
C ALA A 203 10.47 -6.86 -14.41
#